data_fbe8d47cd1d9aa603632b2bcdbf79f12
#
_entry.id   fbe8d47cd1d9aa603632b2bcdbf79f12
#
_cell.length_a   1.000
_cell.length_b   1.000
_cell.length_c   1.000
_cell.angle_alpha   90.00
_cell.angle_beta   90.00
_cell.angle_gamma   90.00
#
_symmetry.space_group_name_H-M   'P 1'
#
loop_
_entity.id
_entity.type
_entity.pdbx_description
1 polymer ?
#
loop_
_entity_poly.entity_id
_entity_poly.type
_entity_poly.pdbx_seq_one_letter_code
_entity_poly.pdbx_strand_id
1 'polypeptide(L)'
;MTRSKTLRTTALALAAGLCTTTWAAEIGRDLRSGQWSQWAYSMPTSVNPLVDQSGQHCMVGQNGSTWKLAPNLGGDTNRSCTVPQGAKLQFMVAGATYVYTPGFCGDPPGLSVRDQRAIIAAHVDTLTTQVLLNGQPVPTQRVRSAVFSAAIPADNLFTLFCGGPGSVPAGVFRSVDDGHFAEIQNLPVGTHTLQMLASNGGGFNQNVVYTLTVVPRP
;
A
#
# COMPACT_ATOMS: atom_id res chain seq x y z
N MET A 1 -54.65 49.79 -36.52
CA MET A 1 -53.14 49.82 -36.27
C MET A 1 -52.87 49.13 -34.96
N THR A 2 -52.57 47.85 -34.98
CA THR A 2 -52.35 47.01 -33.80
C THR A 2 -50.85 46.56 -33.81
N ARG A 3 -50.08 47.06 -32.84
CA ARG A 3 -48.63 46.68 -32.68
C ARG A 3 -48.54 45.41 -31.87
N SER A 4 -48.07 44.35 -32.48
CA SER A 4 -47.65 43.10 -31.85
C SER A 4 -46.31 43.30 -31.11
N LYS A 5 -46.28 42.97 -29.80
CA LYS A 5 -45.07 42.92 -29.00
C LYS A 5 -44.57 41.45 -28.94
N THR A 6 -43.49 41.16 -29.59
CA THR A 6 -42.77 39.90 -29.51
C THR A 6 -41.97 39.81 -28.21
N LEU A 7 -42.34 38.88 -27.31
CA LEU A 7 -41.53 38.50 -26.16
C LEU A 7 -40.37 37.63 -26.62
N ARG A 8 -39.14 38.07 -26.35
CA ARG A 8 -37.93 37.24 -26.48
C ARG A 8 -37.70 36.53 -25.16
N THR A 9 -37.88 35.22 -25.16
CA THR A 9 -37.52 34.33 -24.07
C THR A 9 -36.04 34.01 -24.19
N THR A 10 -35.22 34.52 -23.28
CA THR A 10 -33.79 34.16 -23.13
C THR A 10 -33.72 32.88 -22.31
N ALA A 11 -33.32 31.76 -22.93
CA ALA A 11 -33.03 30.54 -22.22
C ALA A 11 -31.62 30.63 -21.59
N LEU A 12 -31.56 30.62 -20.27
CA LEU A 12 -30.31 30.47 -19.52
C LEU A 12 -29.92 28.98 -19.53
N ALA A 13 -28.87 28.60 -20.26
CA ALA A 13 -28.29 27.29 -20.18
C ALA A 13 -27.39 27.22 -18.93
N LEU A 14 -27.85 26.50 -17.90
CA LEU A 14 -26.98 26.11 -16.79
C LEU A 14 -25.98 25.04 -17.29
N ALA A 15 -24.74 25.43 -17.48
CA ALA A 15 -23.65 24.51 -17.66
C ALA A 15 -23.31 23.89 -16.28
N ALA A 16 -23.80 22.69 -16.03
CA ALA A 16 -23.34 21.87 -14.90
C ALA A 16 -21.91 21.39 -15.20
N GLY A 17 -20.94 22.14 -14.69
CA GLY A 17 -19.53 21.72 -14.72
C GLY A 17 -19.36 20.44 -13.90
N LEU A 18 -19.20 19.31 -14.57
CA LEU A 18 -18.72 18.07 -13.97
C LEU A 18 -17.29 18.30 -13.49
N CYS A 19 -17.16 18.63 -12.21
CA CYS A 19 -15.87 18.60 -11.52
C CYS A 19 -15.47 17.13 -11.33
N THR A 20 -14.94 16.51 -12.39
CA THR A 20 -14.27 15.21 -12.27
C THR A 20 -12.94 15.47 -11.55
N THR A 21 -12.95 15.29 -10.23
CA THR A 21 -11.74 15.31 -9.44
C THR A 21 -10.85 14.15 -9.90
N THR A 22 -9.74 14.48 -10.52
CA THR A 22 -8.69 13.57 -10.96
C THR A 22 -7.91 13.05 -9.74
N TRP A 23 -8.54 12.23 -8.90
CA TRP A 23 -7.90 11.63 -7.71
C TRP A 23 -6.81 10.63 -8.09
N ALA A 24 -6.92 9.98 -9.26
CA ALA A 24 -5.95 8.98 -9.71
C ALA A 24 -4.55 9.54 -10.05
N ALA A 25 -4.44 10.83 -10.39
CA ALA A 25 -3.15 11.43 -10.77
C ALA A 25 -2.30 11.87 -9.58
N GLU A 26 -2.90 12.10 -8.40
CA GLU A 26 -2.20 12.52 -7.19
C GLU A 26 -1.61 11.33 -6.41
N ILE A 27 -2.30 10.20 -6.37
CA ILE A 27 -1.80 8.99 -5.67
C ILE A 27 -0.42 8.58 -6.21
N GLY A 28 -0.21 8.62 -7.53
CA GLY A 28 1.06 8.20 -8.15
C GLY A 28 2.27 9.10 -7.88
N ARG A 29 2.07 10.36 -7.49
CA ARG A 29 3.18 11.29 -7.20
C ARG A 29 3.65 11.24 -5.76
N ASP A 30 2.77 10.86 -4.83
CA ASP A 30 3.00 10.87 -3.39
C ASP A 30 3.30 9.47 -2.82
N LEU A 31 2.91 8.41 -3.55
CA LEU A 31 3.36 7.06 -3.25
C LEU A 31 4.86 6.98 -3.53
N ARG A 32 5.65 7.24 -2.53
CA ARG A 32 7.08 6.94 -2.54
C ARG A 32 7.22 5.42 -2.40
N SER A 33 6.84 4.71 -3.48
CA SER A 33 7.06 3.27 -3.57
C SER A 33 8.55 3.01 -3.32
N GLY A 34 8.88 1.93 -2.71
CA GLY A 34 10.22 1.74 -2.18
C GLY A 34 10.37 2.22 -0.73
N GLN A 35 9.81 3.34 -0.30
CA GLN A 35 9.85 3.75 1.11
C GLN A 35 8.95 2.88 1.99
N TRP A 36 7.82 2.42 1.46
CA TRP A 36 7.00 1.45 2.17
C TRP A 36 7.72 0.12 2.31
N SER A 37 8.32 -0.39 1.23
CA SER A 37 9.10 -1.62 1.24
C SER A 37 10.36 -1.50 2.11
N GLN A 38 11.07 -0.36 2.08
CA GLN A 38 12.18 -0.09 3.00
C GLN A 38 11.73 -0.21 4.46
N TRP A 39 10.59 0.40 4.82
CA TRP A 39 10.02 0.30 6.16
C TRP A 39 9.69 -1.16 6.51
N ALA A 40 8.94 -1.87 5.67
CA ALA A 40 8.50 -3.23 5.93
C ALA A 40 9.68 -4.20 6.12
N TYR A 41 10.69 -4.12 5.26
CA TYR A 41 11.85 -5.02 5.31
C TYR A 41 12.90 -4.62 6.35
N SER A 42 12.89 -3.40 6.86
CA SER A 42 13.78 -2.97 7.94
C SER A 42 13.32 -3.37 9.34
N MET A 43 12.06 -3.86 9.46
CA MET A 43 11.54 -4.31 10.76
C MET A 43 11.98 -5.73 11.06
N PRO A 44 12.46 -6.03 12.28
CA PRO A 44 12.68 -7.39 12.74
C PRO A 44 11.42 -8.24 12.60
N THR A 45 11.53 -9.51 12.23
CA THR A 45 10.38 -10.42 12.05
C THR A 45 9.51 -10.49 13.30
N SER A 46 10.13 -10.48 14.48
CA SER A 46 9.46 -10.56 15.78
C SER A 46 8.49 -9.41 16.06
N VAL A 47 8.65 -8.26 15.40
CA VAL A 47 7.79 -7.07 15.53
C VAL A 47 7.29 -6.55 14.19
N ASN A 48 7.40 -7.36 13.14
CA ASN A 48 7.09 -6.92 11.79
C ASN A 48 5.58 -6.87 11.55
N PRO A 49 5.03 -5.73 11.12
CA PRO A 49 3.59 -5.60 10.85
C PRO A 49 3.04 -6.52 9.75
N LEU A 50 3.88 -7.04 8.84
CA LEU A 50 3.45 -8.01 7.81
C LEU A 50 3.00 -9.35 8.42
N VAL A 51 3.62 -9.77 9.52
CA VAL A 51 3.33 -11.05 10.20
C VAL A 51 2.53 -10.90 11.49
N ASP A 52 2.29 -9.65 11.92
CA ASP A 52 1.46 -9.34 13.07
C ASP A 52 -0.02 -9.70 12.80
N GLN A 53 -0.60 -10.57 13.62
CA GLN A 53 -1.98 -11.01 13.46
C GLN A 53 -2.98 -10.11 14.17
N SER A 54 -2.55 -9.32 15.15
CA SER A 54 -3.41 -8.54 16.05
C SER A 54 -3.38 -7.03 15.80
N GLY A 55 -2.32 -6.52 15.14
CA GLY A 55 -2.07 -5.09 14.96
C GLY A 55 -1.26 -4.47 16.11
N GLN A 56 -0.77 -5.25 17.08
CA GLN A 56 0.02 -4.72 18.19
C GLN A 56 1.31 -4.03 17.77
N HIS A 57 1.82 -4.35 16.58
CA HIS A 57 3.03 -3.77 15.99
C HIS A 57 2.75 -2.71 14.93
N CYS A 58 1.50 -2.29 14.74
CA CYS A 58 1.14 -1.31 13.70
C CYS A 58 1.83 0.07 13.88
N MET A 59 2.32 0.35 15.10
CA MET A 59 3.01 1.60 15.45
C MET A 59 4.52 1.55 15.23
N VAL A 60 5.07 0.36 14.95
CA VAL A 60 6.53 0.17 14.86
C VAL A 60 7.10 0.86 13.62
N GLY A 61 8.16 1.61 13.79
CA GLY A 61 8.86 2.30 12.72
C GLY A 61 8.07 3.43 12.04
N GLN A 62 6.96 3.87 12.63
CA GLN A 62 6.23 5.04 12.13
C GLN A 62 6.98 6.32 12.45
N ASN A 63 7.08 7.21 11.46
CA ASN A 63 7.66 8.53 11.64
C ASN A 63 6.97 9.58 10.75
N GLY A 64 6.99 10.84 11.19
CA GLY A 64 6.41 11.95 10.45
C GLY A 64 4.88 11.89 10.30
N SER A 65 4.38 12.43 9.20
CA SER A 65 2.95 12.54 8.91
C SER A 65 2.39 11.38 8.09
N THR A 66 3.26 10.57 7.46
CA THR A 66 2.84 9.40 6.67
C THR A 66 3.01 8.14 7.50
N TRP A 67 1.89 7.47 7.74
CA TRP A 67 1.84 6.21 8.50
C TRP A 67 1.62 5.05 7.56
N LYS A 68 2.45 4.03 7.71
CA LYS A 68 2.40 2.85 6.86
C LYS A 68 1.59 1.76 7.52
N LEU A 69 0.66 1.17 6.77
CA LEU A 69 -0.04 -0.03 7.18
C LEU A 69 0.42 -1.22 6.35
N ALA A 70 0.39 -2.40 6.93
CA ALA A 70 0.86 -3.61 6.28
C ALA A 70 -0.31 -4.51 5.86
N PRO A 71 -0.27 -5.13 4.67
CA PRO A 71 -1.07 -6.32 4.39
C PRO A 71 -0.56 -7.49 5.23
N ASN A 72 -1.03 -8.70 4.95
CA ASN A 72 -0.42 -9.93 5.45
C ASN A 72 0.24 -10.72 4.31
N LEU A 73 0.74 -11.90 4.62
CA LEU A 73 1.36 -12.79 3.64
C LEU A 73 0.38 -13.84 3.09
N GLY A 74 -0.93 -13.59 3.26
CA GLY A 74 -2.02 -14.47 2.84
C GLY A 74 -2.92 -14.88 4.02
N GLY A 75 -4.15 -15.30 3.71
CA GLY A 75 -5.18 -15.65 4.69
C GLY A 75 -5.92 -14.46 5.30
N ASP A 76 -6.69 -14.73 6.34
CA ASP A 76 -7.50 -13.76 7.05
C ASP A 76 -6.77 -13.21 8.25
N THR A 77 -6.83 -11.89 8.47
CA THR A 77 -6.21 -11.23 9.62
C THR A 77 -7.09 -10.08 10.10
N ASN A 78 -7.34 -10.02 11.42
CA ASN A 78 -8.03 -8.91 12.05
C ASN A 78 -7.09 -8.17 12.99
N ARG A 79 -6.94 -6.86 12.77
CA ARG A 79 -5.96 -6.01 13.45
C ARG A 79 -6.61 -4.79 14.08
N SER A 80 -6.12 -4.37 15.23
CA SER A 80 -6.46 -3.08 15.82
C SER A 80 -5.25 -2.14 15.77
N CYS A 81 -5.46 -0.88 15.36
CA CYS A 81 -4.38 0.08 15.27
C CYS A 81 -4.87 1.47 15.67
N THR A 82 -4.12 2.15 16.56
CA THR A 82 -4.38 3.54 16.90
C THR A 82 -3.51 4.45 16.04
N VAL A 83 -4.11 5.44 15.39
CA VAL A 83 -3.42 6.39 14.52
C VAL A 83 -3.71 7.82 14.92
N PRO A 84 -2.75 8.76 14.83
CA PRO A 84 -3.01 10.15 15.17
C PRO A 84 -3.84 10.85 14.08
N GLN A 85 -4.72 11.75 14.48
CA GLN A 85 -5.47 12.59 13.56
C GLN A 85 -4.55 13.34 12.59
N GLY A 86 -4.94 13.42 11.32
CA GLY A 86 -4.16 14.06 10.25
C GLY A 86 -2.97 13.23 9.76
N ALA A 87 -2.80 11.99 10.22
CA ALA A 87 -1.88 11.06 9.57
C ALA A 87 -2.41 10.70 8.17
N LYS A 88 -1.50 10.69 7.20
CA LYS A 88 -1.73 10.12 5.89
C LYS A 88 -1.41 8.62 5.97
N LEU A 89 -2.41 7.78 5.80
CA LEU A 89 -2.22 6.33 5.78
C LEU A 89 -1.78 5.91 4.38
N GLN A 90 -0.67 5.19 4.28
CA GLN A 90 -0.12 4.65 3.03
C GLN A 90 0.10 3.15 3.19
N PHE A 91 -0.32 2.37 2.21
CA PHE A 91 -0.12 0.93 2.27
C PHE A 91 -0.04 0.29 0.89
N MET A 92 0.80 -0.72 0.78
CA MET A 92 0.72 -1.72 -0.28
C MET A 92 -0.44 -2.65 0.04
N VAL A 93 -1.42 -2.76 -0.84
CA VAL A 93 -2.55 -3.69 -0.68
C VAL A 93 -2.09 -5.10 -0.94
N ALA A 94 -1.43 -5.30 -2.08
CA ALA A 94 -0.73 -6.52 -2.44
C ALA A 94 0.33 -6.21 -3.50
N GLY A 95 1.39 -6.97 -3.52
CA GLY A 95 2.50 -6.76 -4.45
C GLY A 95 3.69 -7.65 -4.12
N ALA A 96 4.82 -7.33 -4.73
CA ALA A 96 6.07 -8.01 -4.47
C ALA A 96 7.24 -7.03 -4.37
N THR A 97 8.12 -7.29 -3.43
CA THR A 97 9.42 -6.62 -3.31
C THR A 97 10.50 -7.63 -3.60
N TYR A 98 11.38 -7.33 -4.55
CA TYR A 98 12.59 -8.10 -4.77
C TYR A 98 13.74 -7.44 -4.02
N VAL A 99 14.20 -8.09 -2.96
CA VAL A 99 15.42 -7.73 -2.25
C VAL A 99 16.51 -8.66 -2.78
N TYR A 100 17.45 -8.12 -3.53
CA TYR A 100 18.49 -8.92 -4.18
C TYR A 100 19.57 -9.32 -3.17
N THR A 101 19.62 -10.61 -2.87
CA THR A 101 20.49 -11.22 -1.85
C THR A 101 21.45 -12.23 -2.50
N PRO A 102 22.44 -11.77 -3.30
CA PRO A 102 23.29 -12.66 -4.11
C PRO A 102 24.00 -13.72 -3.26
N GLY A 103 23.82 -14.98 -3.64
CA GLY A 103 24.35 -16.15 -2.91
C GLY A 103 23.49 -16.60 -1.73
N PHE A 104 22.40 -15.91 -1.42
CA PHE A 104 21.43 -16.30 -0.40
C PHE A 104 20.06 -16.48 -1.01
N CYS A 105 19.18 -17.25 -0.37
CA CYS A 105 17.78 -17.40 -0.75
C CYS A 105 17.55 -17.85 -2.22
N GLY A 106 18.54 -18.50 -2.82
CA GLY A 106 18.49 -18.93 -4.22
C GLY A 106 18.79 -17.84 -5.25
N ASP A 107 19.16 -16.64 -4.83
CA ASP A 107 19.52 -15.55 -5.74
C ASP A 107 20.87 -15.83 -6.43
N PRO A 108 20.92 -15.93 -7.77
CA PRO A 108 22.15 -16.11 -8.49
C PRO A 108 22.99 -14.81 -8.47
N PRO A 109 24.33 -14.92 -8.49
CA PRO A 109 25.17 -13.77 -8.72
C PRO A 109 24.84 -13.09 -10.07
N GLY A 110 24.86 -11.75 -10.09
CA GLY A 110 24.72 -10.98 -11.33
C GLY A 110 23.30 -10.79 -11.84
N LEU A 111 22.26 -11.17 -11.08
CA LEU A 111 20.87 -10.92 -11.47
C LEU A 111 20.60 -9.43 -11.71
N SER A 112 20.18 -9.08 -12.92
CA SER A 112 19.98 -7.70 -13.30
C SER A 112 18.73 -7.10 -12.69
N VAL A 113 18.66 -5.77 -12.57
CA VAL A 113 17.44 -5.06 -12.14
C VAL A 113 16.25 -5.35 -13.09
N ARG A 114 16.54 -5.52 -14.38
CA ARG A 114 15.52 -5.87 -15.37
C ARG A 114 14.87 -7.23 -15.04
N ASP A 115 15.70 -8.22 -14.72
CA ASP A 115 15.21 -9.57 -14.42
C ASP A 115 14.45 -9.59 -13.08
N GLN A 116 14.95 -8.89 -12.06
CA GLN A 116 14.25 -8.70 -10.79
C GLN A 116 12.85 -8.11 -11.02
N ARG A 117 12.75 -7.06 -11.85
CA ARG A 117 11.46 -6.46 -12.21
C ARG A 117 10.55 -7.41 -12.99
N ALA A 118 11.09 -8.21 -13.88
CA ALA A 118 10.30 -9.19 -14.64
C ALA A 118 9.71 -10.26 -13.72
N ILE A 119 10.50 -10.74 -12.74
CA ILE A 119 10.05 -11.73 -11.76
C ILE A 119 8.87 -11.20 -10.94
N ILE A 120 9.01 -10.02 -10.34
CA ILE A 120 7.93 -9.47 -9.51
C ILE A 120 6.72 -9.02 -10.33
N ALA A 121 6.92 -8.49 -11.54
CA ALA A 121 5.83 -8.10 -12.43
C ALA A 121 4.96 -9.29 -12.81
N ALA A 122 5.55 -10.44 -13.14
CA ALA A 122 4.82 -11.66 -13.45
C ALA A 122 3.89 -12.10 -12.31
N HIS A 123 4.31 -11.92 -11.05
CA HIS A 123 3.46 -12.16 -9.89
C HIS A 123 2.36 -11.10 -9.77
N VAL A 124 2.71 -9.81 -9.85
CA VAL A 124 1.75 -8.71 -9.66
C VAL A 124 0.70 -8.65 -10.77
N ASP A 125 1.05 -9.10 -12.00
CA ASP A 125 0.12 -9.19 -13.14
C ASP A 125 -1.06 -10.14 -12.89
N THR A 126 -0.93 -11.09 -11.95
CA THR A 126 -2.00 -12.01 -11.57
C THR A 126 -2.90 -11.50 -10.46
N LEU A 127 -2.53 -10.41 -9.79
CA LEU A 127 -3.23 -9.92 -8.60
C LEU A 127 -4.48 -9.11 -8.96
N THR A 128 -5.56 -9.40 -8.26
CA THR A 128 -6.74 -8.53 -8.13
C THR A 128 -6.76 -7.96 -6.72
N THR A 129 -7.10 -6.68 -6.57
CA THR A 129 -7.11 -6.00 -5.28
C THR A 129 -8.36 -5.17 -5.08
N GLN A 130 -8.83 -5.09 -3.84
CA GLN A 130 -9.90 -4.21 -3.42
C GLN A 130 -9.59 -3.63 -2.04
N VAL A 131 -9.92 -2.36 -1.85
CA VAL A 131 -9.84 -1.69 -0.54
C VAL A 131 -11.19 -1.09 -0.21
N LEU A 132 -11.63 -1.29 1.02
CA LEU A 132 -12.86 -0.69 1.55
C LEU A 132 -12.54 0.07 2.84
N LEU A 133 -12.99 1.32 2.93
CA LEU A 133 -13.00 2.12 4.15
C LEU A 133 -14.43 2.33 4.60
N ASN A 134 -14.80 1.83 5.76
CA ASN A 134 -16.18 1.86 6.27
C ASN A 134 -17.20 1.31 5.23
N GLY A 135 -16.81 0.26 4.50
CA GLY A 135 -17.59 -0.34 3.43
C GLY A 135 -17.58 0.40 2.09
N GLN A 136 -16.92 1.55 1.98
CA GLN A 136 -16.84 2.32 0.74
C GLN A 136 -15.52 2.04 0.01
N PRO A 137 -15.54 1.89 -1.33
CA PRO A 137 -14.33 1.63 -2.11
C PRO A 137 -13.31 2.76 -2.01
N VAL A 138 -12.04 2.38 -1.80
CA VAL A 138 -10.88 3.28 -1.89
C VAL A 138 -10.11 2.93 -3.15
N PRO A 139 -9.75 3.90 -4.00
CA PRO A 139 -9.01 3.62 -5.23
C PRO A 139 -7.61 3.07 -4.93
N THR A 140 -7.18 2.12 -5.75
CA THR A 140 -5.84 1.57 -5.73
C THR A 140 -5.11 1.92 -7.01
N GLN A 141 -3.78 2.05 -6.93
CA GLN A 141 -2.93 2.28 -8.08
C GLN A 141 -1.75 1.30 -8.07
N ARG A 142 -1.46 0.70 -9.23
CA ARG A 142 -0.22 -0.05 -9.40
C ARG A 142 0.95 0.91 -9.52
N VAL A 143 1.97 0.71 -8.69
CA VAL A 143 3.18 1.53 -8.64
C VAL A 143 4.41 0.64 -8.69
N ARG A 144 5.39 1.04 -9.49
CA ARG A 144 6.71 0.42 -9.59
C ARG A 144 7.75 1.37 -9.03
N SER A 145 8.54 0.90 -8.07
CA SER A 145 9.56 1.75 -7.45
C SER A 145 10.70 2.12 -8.40
N ALA A 146 11.41 3.20 -8.12
CA ALA A 146 12.81 3.31 -8.50
C ALA A 146 13.61 2.17 -7.83
N VAL A 147 14.87 1.98 -8.20
CA VAL A 147 15.78 1.12 -7.44
C VAL A 147 16.05 1.78 -6.10
N PHE A 148 15.94 1.01 -5.02
CA PHE A 148 16.22 1.48 -3.67
C PHE A 148 17.11 0.50 -2.91
N SER A 149 17.57 0.90 -1.74
CA SER A 149 18.33 0.03 -0.82
C SER A 149 17.44 -0.34 0.35
N ALA A 150 17.29 -1.64 0.63
CA ALA A 150 16.61 -2.14 1.82
C ALA A 150 17.65 -2.53 2.87
N ALA A 151 17.55 -1.96 4.07
CA ALA A 151 18.33 -2.37 5.23
C ALA A 151 17.62 -3.57 5.90
N ILE A 152 18.28 -4.73 5.88
CA ILE A 152 17.73 -5.97 6.41
C ILE A 152 18.37 -6.24 7.78
N PRO A 153 17.59 -6.37 8.87
CA PRO A 153 18.09 -6.71 10.20
C PRO A 153 18.51 -8.19 10.28
N ALA A 154 19.17 -8.58 11.37
CA ALA A 154 19.55 -9.99 11.60
C ALA A 154 18.31 -10.89 11.77
N ASP A 155 17.29 -10.44 12.53
CA ASP A 155 15.97 -11.04 12.57
C ASP A 155 15.13 -10.47 11.43
N ASN A 156 15.04 -11.15 10.30
CA ASN A 156 14.40 -10.63 9.09
C ASN A 156 13.39 -11.61 8.48
N LEU A 157 12.50 -11.07 7.63
CA LEU A 157 11.41 -11.83 7.00
C LEU A 157 11.88 -13.01 6.14
N PHE A 158 13.14 -13.03 5.68
CA PHE A 158 13.66 -14.13 4.87
C PHE A 158 13.72 -15.46 5.62
N THR A 159 13.71 -15.41 6.96
CA THR A 159 13.56 -16.62 7.79
C THR A 159 12.31 -17.43 7.45
N LEU A 160 11.27 -16.77 6.95
CA LEU A 160 9.99 -17.39 6.60
C LEU A 160 10.00 -18.06 5.21
N PHE A 161 10.92 -17.62 4.33
CA PHE A 161 10.92 -18.02 2.92
C PHE A 161 12.14 -18.82 2.50
N CYS A 162 13.26 -18.67 3.22
CA CYS A 162 14.58 -19.09 2.75
C CYS A 162 15.28 -20.09 3.67
N GLY A 163 14.56 -20.90 4.41
CA GLY A 163 15.18 -22.02 5.18
C GLY A 163 15.50 -21.70 6.64
N GLY A 164 14.94 -20.63 7.20
CA GLY A 164 15.00 -20.35 8.65
C GLY A 164 15.95 -19.23 9.05
N PRO A 165 16.19 -19.07 10.35
CA PRO A 165 17.01 -17.98 10.90
C PRO A 165 18.42 -17.93 10.31
N GLY A 166 18.88 -16.75 9.92
CA GLY A 166 20.22 -16.54 9.38
C GLY A 166 20.39 -16.90 7.90
N SER A 167 19.31 -17.32 7.20
CA SER A 167 19.33 -17.63 5.76
C SER A 167 19.75 -16.44 4.89
N VAL A 168 19.45 -15.21 5.34
CA VAL A 168 19.96 -13.98 4.76
C VAL A 168 20.58 -13.15 5.90
N PRO A 169 21.85 -12.76 5.81
CA PRO A 169 22.51 -11.97 6.85
C PRO A 169 21.95 -10.54 6.90
N ALA A 170 22.13 -9.87 8.04
CA ALA A 170 21.91 -8.44 8.12
C ALA A 170 22.77 -7.69 7.08
N GLY A 171 22.19 -6.68 6.44
CA GLY A 171 22.91 -5.93 5.42
C GLY A 171 22.03 -4.92 4.71
N VAL A 172 22.64 -4.27 3.71
CA VAL A 172 21.93 -3.33 2.83
C VAL A 172 21.91 -3.91 1.43
N PHE A 173 20.73 -4.15 0.89
CA PHE A 173 20.55 -4.85 -0.36
C PHE A 173 19.81 -3.98 -1.39
N ARG A 174 20.25 -4.05 -2.64
CA ARG A 174 19.56 -3.45 -3.77
C ARG A 174 18.19 -4.07 -3.92
N SER A 175 17.16 -3.24 -4.09
CA SER A 175 15.77 -3.69 -4.12
C SER A 175 14.95 -2.94 -5.15
N VAL A 176 13.87 -3.58 -5.59
CA VAL A 176 12.80 -3.01 -6.40
C VAL A 176 11.47 -3.54 -5.89
N ASP A 177 10.41 -2.77 -6.07
CA ASP A 177 9.04 -3.26 -5.84
C ASP A 177 8.11 -2.98 -7.02
N ASP A 178 7.00 -3.70 -7.03
CA ASP A 178 5.83 -3.51 -7.88
C ASP A 178 4.61 -3.95 -7.07
N GLY A 179 3.56 -3.16 -7.03
CA GLY A 179 2.38 -3.50 -6.24
C GLY A 179 1.24 -2.51 -6.39
N HIS A 180 0.09 -2.91 -5.86
CA HIS A 180 -1.10 -2.09 -5.76
C HIS A 180 -1.07 -1.33 -4.44
N PHE A 181 -1.09 -0.02 -4.50
CA PHE A 181 -1.03 0.88 -3.35
C PHE A 181 -2.32 1.66 -3.19
N ALA A 182 -2.61 2.04 -1.96
CA ALA A 182 -3.66 2.99 -1.62
C ALA A 182 -3.19 4.00 -0.57
N GLU A 183 -3.87 5.14 -0.52
CA GLU A 183 -3.69 6.18 0.48
C GLU A 183 -5.04 6.63 1.03
N ILE A 184 -5.07 6.94 2.32
CA ILE A 184 -6.20 7.56 2.99
C ILE A 184 -5.69 8.81 3.71
N GLN A 185 -6.35 9.93 3.49
CA GLN A 185 -6.02 11.20 4.12
C GLN A 185 -7.24 11.75 4.87
N ASN A 186 -6.98 12.61 5.85
CA ASN A 186 -8.01 13.34 6.57
C ASN A 186 -9.07 12.45 7.25
N LEU A 187 -8.65 11.29 7.75
CA LEU A 187 -9.54 10.40 8.48
C LEU A 187 -9.96 11.10 9.79
N PRO A 188 -11.26 11.30 10.05
CA PRO A 188 -11.71 12.00 11.25
C PRO A 188 -11.45 11.19 12.51
N VAL A 189 -11.43 11.85 13.66
CA VAL A 189 -11.36 11.20 14.98
C VAL A 189 -12.53 10.24 15.12
N GLY A 190 -12.25 9.04 15.63
CA GLY A 190 -13.24 7.98 15.79
C GLY A 190 -12.71 6.60 15.36
N THR A 191 -13.60 5.63 15.30
CA THR A 191 -13.30 4.27 14.89
C THR A 191 -13.71 4.04 13.44
N HIS A 192 -12.80 3.46 12.65
CA HIS A 192 -13.00 3.15 11.24
C HIS A 192 -12.61 1.71 10.95
N THR A 193 -13.26 1.12 9.95
CA THR A 193 -12.88 -0.19 9.43
C THR A 193 -12.21 -0.03 8.08
N LEU A 194 -10.97 -0.51 7.96
CA LEU A 194 -10.24 -0.60 6.70
C LEU A 194 -10.09 -2.08 6.34
N GLN A 195 -10.57 -2.47 5.16
CA GLN A 195 -10.40 -3.83 4.65
C GLN A 195 -9.54 -3.82 3.39
N MET A 196 -8.54 -4.67 3.35
CA MET A 196 -7.66 -4.91 2.20
C MET A 196 -7.84 -6.34 1.71
N LEU A 197 -8.30 -6.48 0.48
CA LEU A 197 -8.54 -7.77 -0.19
C LEU A 197 -7.59 -7.92 -1.36
N ALA A 198 -7.03 -9.11 -1.51
CA ALA A 198 -6.24 -9.47 -2.70
C ALA A 198 -6.36 -10.95 -3.02
N SER A 199 -6.27 -11.30 -4.32
CA SER A 199 -6.26 -12.68 -4.80
C SER A 199 -5.51 -12.77 -6.12
N ASN A 200 -4.89 -13.92 -6.39
CA ASN A 200 -4.32 -14.25 -7.70
C ASN A 200 -5.12 -15.30 -8.48
N GLY A 201 -6.29 -15.72 -7.95
CA GLY A 201 -7.10 -16.77 -8.56
C GLY A 201 -6.47 -18.18 -8.51
N GLY A 202 -5.25 -18.32 -8.01
CA GLY A 202 -4.47 -19.56 -8.04
C GLY A 202 -3.93 -20.05 -6.69
N GLY A 203 -4.57 -19.64 -5.58
CA GLY A 203 -4.20 -20.12 -4.24
C GLY A 203 -3.73 -19.04 -3.27
N PHE A 204 -3.32 -17.86 -3.74
CA PHE A 204 -3.11 -16.71 -2.86
C PHE A 204 -4.43 -15.97 -2.69
N ASN A 205 -4.86 -15.84 -1.44
CA ASN A 205 -5.97 -15.01 -1.00
C ASN A 205 -5.55 -14.25 0.25
N GLN A 206 -5.96 -13.01 0.34
CA GLN A 206 -5.70 -12.11 1.47
C GLN A 206 -6.96 -11.37 1.83
N ASN A 207 -7.27 -11.31 3.13
CA ASN A 207 -8.31 -10.45 3.68
C ASN A 207 -7.80 -9.88 5.02
N VAL A 208 -7.36 -8.64 5.00
CA VAL A 208 -6.87 -7.96 6.21
C VAL A 208 -7.87 -6.89 6.60
N VAL A 209 -8.41 -7.01 7.80
CA VAL A 209 -9.35 -6.04 8.38
C VAL A 209 -8.66 -5.30 9.52
N TYR A 210 -8.54 -3.99 9.39
CA TYR A 210 -8.10 -3.11 10.47
C TYR A 210 -9.29 -2.41 11.12
N THR A 211 -9.36 -2.48 12.46
CA THR A 211 -10.09 -1.51 13.27
C THR A 211 -9.14 -0.36 13.60
N LEU A 212 -9.30 0.77 12.89
CA LEU A 212 -8.48 1.96 13.08
C LEU A 212 -9.14 2.89 14.10
N THR A 213 -8.46 3.19 15.20
CA THR A 213 -8.89 4.21 16.16
C THR A 213 -8.09 5.49 15.92
N VAL A 214 -8.74 6.50 15.34
CA VAL A 214 -8.12 7.81 15.12
C VAL A 214 -8.28 8.64 16.38
N VAL A 215 -7.16 9.08 16.96
CA VAL A 215 -7.13 9.90 18.17
C VAL A 215 -6.62 11.31 17.86
N PRO A 216 -7.08 12.35 18.59
CA PRO A 216 -6.53 13.69 18.46
C PRO A 216 -5.00 13.67 18.62
N ARG A 217 -4.30 14.55 17.90
CA ARG A 217 -2.88 14.76 18.18
C ARG A 217 -2.75 15.48 19.53
N PRO A 218 -1.80 15.07 20.37
CA PRO A 218 -1.49 15.78 21.60
C PRO A 218 -0.97 17.19 21.32
#